data_5f5e1142ce5012a1c7a2db53fe4986ea
#
_entry.id   5f5e1142ce5012a1c7a2db53fe4986ea
#
_cell.length_a   1.000
_cell.length_b   1.000
_cell.length_c   1.000
_cell.angle_alpha   90.00
_cell.angle_beta   90.00
_cell.angle_gamma   90.00
#
_symmetry.space_group_name_H-M   'P 1'
#
loop_
_entity.id
_entity.type
_entity.pdbx_description
1 polymer ?
#
loop_
_entity_poly.entity_id
_entity_poly.type
_entity_poly.pdbx_seq_one_letter_code
_entity_poly.pdbx_strand_id
1 'polypeptide(L)'
;MTTIVFLHIPKTAGQTVHNALVSVVGGQAYVSPVRVHTQAPDRPQMPDGYRLYSGHLDWTELEALPEDRFVFTVLRDPRERIASFYMYLLKQAEALSADQRALPQNTGMRRVLNGSADEYFMKGNPSWQRFIHDHYNNFYCTYFATRLIRGSSKIEGLSQDDLLARAQAGLAQMDGVYSTTDLGQLETDIEDRFGKKINVIQTYHNAGSTPRGEQRWPKLLARVEKDETRDQLESFVENDDILMRKIGLI
;
A
#
# COMPACT_ATOMS: atom_id res chain seq x y z
N MET A 1 -10.81 25.17 -4.32
CA MET A 1 -10.59 24.09 -5.32
C MET A 1 -10.15 22.87 -4.55
N THR A 2 -10.92 21.80 -4.63
CA THR A 2 -10.79 20.61 -3.79
C THR A 2 -9.42 19.95 -3.90
N THR A 3 -8.78 19.69 -2.77
CA THR A 3 -7.51 18.98 -2.67
C THR A 3 -7.75 17.48 -2.76
N ILE A 4 -6.91 16.75 -3.50
CA ILE A 4 -6.98 15.30 -3.59
C ILE A 4 -5.88 14.68 -2.72
N VAL A 5 -6.26 13.78 -1.83
CA VAL A 5 -5.35 12.98 -1.01
C VAL A 5 -5.55 11.50 -1.33
N PHE A 6 -4.64 10.95 -2.09
CA PHE A 6 -4.62 9.51 -2.38
C PHE A 6 -3.61 8.81 -1.47
N LEU A 7 -4.10 8.19 -0.41
CA LEU A 7 -3.31 7.35 0.48
C LEU A 7 -2.95 6.05 -0.24
N HIS A 8 -1.86 6.10 -1.01
CA HIS A 8 -1.42 5.02 -1.88
C HIS A 8 -0.72 3.93 -1.08
N ILE A 9 -1.41 2.84 -0.84
CA ILE A 9 -0.83 1.63 -0.24
C ILE A 9 0.04 0.89 -1.26
N PRO A 10 1.22 0.38 -0.87
CA PRO A 10 2.06 -0.41 -1.78
C PRO A 10 1.33 -1.61 -2.38
N LYS A 11 1.41 -1.76 -3.71
CA LYS A 11 0.88 -2.91 -4.49
C LYS A 11 -0.64 -2.96 -4.68
N THR A 12 -1.30 -1.80 -4.59
CA THR A 12 -2.75 -1.63 -4.82
C THR A 12 -3.07 -0.71 -6.02
N ALA A 13 -2.43 -0.91 -7.15
CA ALA A 13 -2.65 -0.15 -8.41
C ALA A 13 -2.23 1.34 -8.39
N GLY A 14 -1.54 1.80 -7.35
CA GLY A 14 -1.35 3.22 -7.09
C GLY A 14 -0.63 4.01 -8.18
N GLN A 15 0.28 3.44 -8.96
CA GLN A 15 0.94 4.17 -10.05
C GLN A 15 -0.05 4.55 -11.16
N THR A 16 -0.96 3.64 -11.50
CA THR A 16 -2.01 3.89 -12.51
C THR A 16 -2.95 5.01 -12.04
N VAL A 17 -3.43 4.91 -10.80
CA VAL A 17 -4.30 5.93 -10.20
C VAL A 17 -3.59 7.27 -10.09
N HIS A 18 -2.35 7.30 -9.59
CA HIS A 18 -1.56 8.53 -9.50
C HIS A 18 -1.45 9.25 -10.85
N ASN A 19 -1.05 8.53 -11.90
CA ASN A 19 -0.87 9.12 -13.23
C ASN A 19 -2.18 9.75 -13.75
N ALA A 20 -3.31 9.11 -13.51
CA ALA A 20 -4.62 9.66 -13.85
C ALA A 20 -4.92 10.94 -13.06
N LEU A 21 -4.66 10.95 -11.75
CA LEU A 21 -4.89 12.11 -10.88
C LEU A 21 -4.04 13.32 -11.22
N VAL A 22 -2.81 13.13 -11.72
CA VAL A 22 -1.95 14.22 -12.21
C VAL A 22 -2.68 15.04 -13.28
N SER A 23 -3.40 14.38 -14.19
CA SER A 23 -4.19 15.06 -15.23
C SER A 23 -5.40 15.79 -14.64
N VAL A 24 -6.03 15.23 -13.62
CA VAL A 24 -7.20 15.83 -12.94
C VAL A 24 -6.83 17.16 -12.31
N VAL A 25 -5.69 17.25 -11.62
CA VAL A 25 -5.25 18.49 -10.96
C VAL A 25 -4.62 19.51 -11.91
N GLY A 26 -4.41 19.17 -13.17
CA GLY A 26 -3.87 20.09 -14.19
C GLY A 26 -2.36 19.98 -14.42
N GLY A 27 -1.72 18.93 -13.94
CA GLY A 27 -0.32 18.61 -14.23
C GLY A 27 0.60 18.51 -13.01
N GLN A 28 1.85 18.14 -13.27
CA GLN A 28 2.84 17.83 -12.25
C GLN A 28 3.17 18.98 -11.29
N ALA A 29 3.00 20.22 -11.72
CA ALA A 29 3.27 21.40 -10.89
C ALA A 29 2.36 21.48 -9.63
N TYR A 30 1.20 20.81 -9.66
CA TYR A 30 0.24 20.77 -8.54
C TYR A 30 0.36 19.53 -7.66
N VAL A 31 1.35 18.67 -7.93
CA VAL A 31 1.57 17.41 -7.20
C VAL A 31 2.63 17.61 -6.13
N SER A 32 2.34 17.18 -4.89
CA SER A 32 3.32 17.18 -3.82
C SER A 32 4.59 16.39 -4.22
N PRO A 33 5.78 16.90 -3.95
CA PRO A 33 7.03 16.19 -4.20
C PRO A 33 7.26 15.03 -3.24
N VAL A 34 6.58 15.01 -2.09
CA VAL A 34 6.66 13.91 -1.12
C VAL A 34 5.81 12.74 -1.61
N ARG A 35 6.48 11.67 -2.00
CA ARG A 35 5.84 10.47 -2.56
C ARG A 35 6.03 9.23 -1.69
N VAL A 36 6.98 9.28 -0.77
CA VAL A 36 7.30 8.19 0.15
C VAL A 36 7.62 8.80 1.51
N HIS A 37 7.10 8.23 2.59
CA HIS A 37 7.29 8.72 3.96
C HIS A 37 8.77 8.96 4.33
N THR A 38 9.70 8.19 3.78
CA THR A 38 11.15 8.35 4.02
C THR A 38 11.78 9.57 3.33
N GLN A 39 11.08 10.26 2.45
CA GLN A 39 11.57 11.51 1.82
C GLN A 39 11.42 12.72 2.72
N ALA A 40 10.56 12.63 3.75
CA ALA A 40 10.30 13.72 4.69
C ALA A 40 10.19 13.18 6.12
N PRO A 41 11.25 12.53 6.68
CA PRO A 41 11.18 11.90 8.00
C PRO A 41 10.95 12.89 9.13
N ASP A 42 11.46 14.13 9.00
CA ASP A 42 11.40 15.18 10.01
C ASP A 42 10.64 16.42 9.53
N ARG A 43 9.81 16.29 8.52
CA ARG A 43 9.04 17.37 7.92
C ARG A 43 7.63 16.91 7.58
N PRO A 44 6.68 17.83 7.37
CA PRO A 44 5.33 17.48 6.94
C PRO A 44 5.34 16.55 5.71
N GLN A 45 4.59 15.45 5.81
CA GLN A 45 4.37 14.53 4.69
C GLN A 45 3.48 15.15 3.61
N MET A 46 2.65 16.12 4.04
CA MET A 46 1.70 16.83 3.20
C MET A 46 1.95 18.35 3.28
N PRO A 47 3.07 18.85 2.72
CA PRO A 47 3.40 20.27 2.75
C PRO A 47 2.34 21.11 2.01
N ASP A 48 2.12 22.35 2.45
CA ASP A 48 1.16 23.26 1.85
C ASP A 48 1.43 23.58 0.38
N GLY A 49 0.39 24.04 -0.33
CA GLY A 49 0.51 24.61 -1.68
C GLY A 49 0.29 23.62 -2.81
N TYR A 50 -0.02 22.36 -2.53
CA TYR A 50 -0.29 21.36 -3.55
C TYR A 50 -1.77 20.97 -3.60
N ARG A 51 -2.19 20.44 -4.75
CA ARG A 51 -3.56 19.99 -5.00
C ARG A 51 -3.70 18.48 -5.04
N LEU A 52 -2.58 17.77 -5.16
CA LEU A 52 -2.53 16.32 -5.14
C LEU A 52 -1.42 15.85 -4.20
N TYR A 53 -1.83 15.15 -3.16
CA TYR A 53 -0.97 14.36 -2.30
C TYR A 53 -1.22 12.88 -2.63
N SER A 54 -0.21 12.21 -3.15
CA SER A 54 -0.36 10.84 -3.63
C SER A 54 0.94 10.07 -3.47
N GLY A 55 0.99 9.13 -2.55
CA GLY A 55 2.19 8.34 -2.28
C GLY A 55 2.04 7.41 -1.09
N HIS A 56 3.14 6.74 -0.76
CA HIS A 56 3.26 5.93 0.46
C HIS A 56 3.55 6.85 1.64
N LEU A 57 2.54 7.59 2.08
CA LEU A 57 2.65 8.68 3.05
C LEU A 57 2.19 8.22 4.43
N ASP A 58 2.84 8.71 5.47
CA ASP A 58 2.22 8.81 6.78
C ASP A 58 1.20 9.96 6.72
N TRP A 59 0.03 9.79 7.31
CA TRP A 59 -1.07 10.74 7.18
C TRP A 59 -1.58 11.28 8.52
N THR A 60 -0.65 11.36 9.49
CA THR A 60 -0.91 11.90 10.82
C THR A 60 -1.26 13.40 10.81
N GLU A 61 -0.97 14.09 9.73
CA GLU A 61 -1.19 15.54 9.54
C GLU A 61 -2.36 15.84 8.58
N LEU A 62 -3.23 14.85 8.32
CA LEU A 62 -4.34 15.02 7.38
C LEU A 62 -5.22 16.23 7.72
N GLU A 63 -5.43 16.48 9.00
CA GLU A 63 -6.28 17.56 9.50
C GLU A 63 -5.67 18.95 9.28
N ALA A 64 -4.36 19.05 9.01
CA ALA A 64 -3.70 20.31 8.66
C ALA A 64 -4.02 20.79 7.23
N LEU A 65 -4.48 19.88 6.35
CA LEU A 65 -4.93 20.25 5.01
C LEU A 65 -6.28 20.96 5.03
N PRO A 66 -6.59 21.78 4.01
CA PRO A 66 -7.91 22.39 3.86
C PRO A 66 -9.06 21.39 4.00
N GLU A 67 -10.19 21.85 4.55
CA GLU A 67 -11.38 20.99 4.71
C GLU A 67 -11.96 20.53 3.37
N ASP A 68 -11.92 21.41 2.33
CA ASP A 68 -12.30 21.04 0.95
C ASP A 68 -11.26 20.10 0.36
N ARG A 69 -11.33 18.82 0.74
CA ARG A 69 -10.47 17.73 0.27
C ARG A 69 -11.25 16.47 -0.03
N PHE A 70 -10.71 15.67 -0.92
CA PHE A 70 -11.18 14.32 -1.25
C PHE A 70 -10.10 13.32 -0.86
N VAL A 71 -10.32 12.59 0.23
CA VAL A 71 -9.38 11.62 0.80
C VAL A 71 -9.82 10.21 0.44
N PHE A 72 -8.97 9.45 -0.20
CA PHE A 72 -9.33 8.09 -0.57
C PHE A 72 -8.13 7.14 -0.61
N THR A 73 -8.44 5.86 -0.66
CA THR A 73 -7.48 4.78 -0.83
C THR A 73 -8.01 3.69 -1.75
N VAL A 74 -7.09 2.88 -2.27
CA VAL A 74 -7.42 1.66 -3.03
C VAL A 74 -6.83 0.46 -2.32
N LEU A 75 -7.66 -0.53 -2.03
CA LEU A 75 -7.27 -1.77 -1.39
C LEU A 75 -7.26 -2.93 -2.39
N ARG A 76 -6.54 -3.95 -2.05
CA ARG A 76 -6.45 -5.20 -2.79
C ARG A 76 -6.66 -6.34 -1.82
N ASP A 77 -7.06 -7.53 -2.28
CA ASP A 77 -7.00 -8.74 -1.49
C ASP A 77 -5.65 -8.81 -0.74
N PRO A 78 -5.64 -8.97 0.61
CA PRO A 78 -4.42 -8.88 1.42
C PRO A 78 -3.37 -9.92 1.03
N ARG A 79 -3.78 -11.14 0.69
CA ARG A 79 -2.89 -12.22 0.23
C ARG A 79 -2.22 -11.85 -1.09
N GLU A 80 -3.03 -11.37 -2.04
CA GLU A 80 -2.52 -10.90 -3.33
C GLU A 80 -1.60 -9.69 -3.19
N ARG A 81 -1.83 -8.80 -2.20
CA ARG A 81 -0.92 -7.68 -1.90
C ARG A 81 0.44 -8.19 -1.41
N ILE A 82 0.45 -9.12 -0.44
CA ILE A 82 1.67 -9.75 0.09
C ILE A 82 2.46 -10.40 -1.06
N ALA A 83 1.82 -11.27 -1.82
CA ALA A 83 2.47 -11.97 -2.93
C ALA A 83 2.97 -10.99 -4.01
N SER A 84 2.19 -9.95 -4.32
CA SER A 84 2.58 -8.91 -5.27
C SER A 84 3.80 -8.13 -4.79
N PHE A 85 3.96 -7.89 -3.49
CA PHE A 85 5.10 -7.17 -2.95
C PHE A 85 6.37 -8.03 -3.00
N TYR A 86 6.28 -9.28 -2.57
CA TYR A 86 7.38 -10.25 -2.65
C TYR A 86 7.88 -10.42 -4.10
N MET A 87 6.98 -10.68 -5.05
CA MET A 87 7.32 -10.86 -6.46
C MET A 87 7.88 -9.59 -7.10
N TYR A 88 7.40 -8.41 -6.67
CA TYR A 88 7.95 -7.14 -7.12
C TYR A 88 9.41 -6.98 -6.67
N LEU A 89 9.71 -7.25 -5.40
CA LEU A 89 11.09 -7.17 -4.89
C LEU A 89 12.01 -8.16 -5.63
N LEU A 90 11.54 -9.38 -5.90
CA LEU A 90 12.28 -10.38 -6.66
C LEU A 90 12.61 -9.85 -8.07
N LYS A 91 11.60 -9.38 -8.80
CA LYS A 91 11.78 -8.80 -10.14
C LYS A 91 12.76 -7.61 -10.15
N GLN A 92 12.66 -6.72 -9.14
CA GLN A 92 13.58 -5.60 -9.02
C GLN A 92 15.01 -6.09 -8.73
N ALA A 93 15.17 -7.09 -7.87
CA ALA A 93 16.46 -7.67 -7.54
C ALA A 93 17.17 -8.29 -8.75
N GLU A 94 16.42 -8.97 -9.61
CA GLU A 94 16.92 -9.56 -10.86
C GLU A 94 17.45 -8.49 -11.83
N ALA A 95 16.86 -7.30 -11.85
CA ALA A 95 17.25 -6.20 -12.71
C ALA A 95 18.47 -5.41 -12.21
N LEU A 96 18.86 -5.54 -10.94
CA LEU A 96 19.99 -4.83 -10.34
C LEU A 96 21.32 -5.57 -10.55
N SER A 97 22.41 -4.80 -10.71
CA SER A 97 23.78 -5.36 -10.65
C SER A 97 24.12 -5.86 -9.23
N ALA A 98 25.17 -6.66 -9.09
CA ALA A 98 25.65 -7.15 -7.81
C ALA A 98 25.97 -5.99 -6.84
N ASP A 99 26.65 -4.95 -7.33
CA ASP A 99 27.02 -3.78 -6.54
C ASP A 99 25.80 -2.99 -6.08
N GLN A 100 24.82 -2.81 -6.96
CA GLN A 100 23.57 -2.16 -6.61
C GLN A 100 22.80 -2.96 -5.54
N ARG A 101 22.76 -4.30 -5.65
CA ARG A 101 22.13 -5.15 -4.64
C ARG A 101 22.82 -5.07 -3.27
N ALA A 102 24.14 -4.81 -3.24
CA ALA A 102 24.91 -4.69 -2.00
C ALA A 102 24.54 -3.44 -1.17
N LEU A 103 23.95 -2.41 -1.79
CA LEU A 103 23.58 -1.17 -1.11
C LEU A 103 22.54 -1.41 0.01
N PRO A 104 22.66 -0.70 1.15
CA PRO A 104 21.74 -0.89 2.30
C PRO A 104 20.26 -0.76 1.98
N GLN A 105 19.88 0.21 1.12
CA GLN A 105 18.49 0.42 0.71
C GLN A 105 17.91 -0.76 -0.08
N ASN A 106 18.72 -1.62 -0.65
CA ASN A 106 18.32 -2.77 -1.45
C ASN A 106 18.35 -4.10 -0.66
N THR A 107 18.40 -4.03 0.68
CA THR A 107 18.44 -5.23 1.54
C THR A 107 17.28 -6.18 1.29
N GLY A 108 16.04 -5.69 1.12
CA GLY A 108 14.88 -6.51 0.80
C GLY A 108 15.05 -7.27 -0.52
N MET A 109 15.54 -6.59 -1.56
CA MET A 109 15.81 -7.17 -2.88
C MET A 109 16.89 -8.24 -2.82
N ARG A 110 17.97 -7.98 -2.08
CA ARG A 110 19.05 -8.96 -1.88
C ARG A 110 18.57 -10.21 -1.14
N ARG A 111 17.72 -10.04 -0.10
CA ARG A 111 17.21 -11.16 0.68
C ARG A 111 16.24 -12.04 -0.11
N VAL A 112 15.34 -11.43 -0.88
CA VAL A 112 14.36 -12.18 -1.68
C VAL A 112 15.02 -12.98 -2.82
N LEU A 113 16.17 -12.50 -3.33
CA LEU A 113 16.88 -13.17 -4.42
C LEU A 113 17.82 -14.29 -3.92
N ASN A 114 18.50 -14.08 -2.80
CA ASN A 114 19.56 -14.96 -2.31
C ASN A 114 19.08 -15.99 -1.27
N GLY A 115 17.88 -15.82 -0.71
CA GLY A 115 17.28 -16.72 0.27
C GLY A 115 16.04 -17.43 -0.27
N SER A 116 15.61 -18.48 0.44
CA SER A 116 14.27 -19.05 0.22
C SER A 116 13.18 -18.12 0.72
N ALA A 117 11.92 -18.36 0.33
CA ALA A 117 10.78 -17.62 0.87
C ALA A 117 10.68 -17.81 2.40
N ASP A 118 10.95 -19.00 2.90
CA ASP A 118 11.00 -19.28 4.35
C ASP A 118 12.03 -18.42 5.06
N GLU A 119 13.24 -18.31 4.49
CA GLU A 119 14.29 -17.46 5.08
C GLU A 119 13.94 -15.99 5.02
N TYR A 120 13.30 -15.56 3.92
CA TYR A 120 12.86 -14.18 3.75
C TYR A 120 11.86 -13.76 4.85
N PHE A 121 10.83 -14.57 5.09
CA PHE A 121 9.77 -14.23 6.03
C PHE A 121 10.12 -14.53 7.49
N MET A 122 10.84 -15.64 7.75
CA MET A 122 11.02 -16.17 9.11
C MET A 122 12.38 -15.88 9.72
N LYS A 123 13.42 -15.58 8.91
CA LYS A 123 14.78 -15.40 9.43
C LYS A 123 15.25 -13.96 9.29
N GLY A 124 16.24 -13.61 10.12
CA GLY A 124 16.93 -12.32 10.07
C GLY A 124 17.07 -11.68 11.43
N ASN A 125 17.74 -10.54 11.47
CA ASN A 125 17.92 -9.76 12.68
C ASN A 125 16.62 -9.00 13.06
N PRO A 126 16.53 -8.41 14.26
CA PRO A 126 15.33 -7.69 14.70
C PRO A 126 14.86 -6.59 13.73
N SER A 127 15.79 -5.86 13.11
CA SER A 127 15.45 -4.82 12.14
C SER A 127 14.78 -5.38 10.89
N TRP A 128 15.21 -6.59 10.45
CA TRP A 128 14.57 -7.27 9.33
C TRP A 128 13.18 -7.79 9.70
N GLN A 129 13.03 -8.39 10.88
CA GLN A 129 11.71 -8.84 11.35
C GLN A 129 10.76 -7.66 11.51
N ARG A 130 11.25 -6.50 11.97
CA ARG A 130 10.47 -5.26 11.98
C ARG A 130 10.00 -4.87 10.58
N PHE A 131 10.88 -4.95 9.57
CA PHE A 131 10.51 -4.69 8.18
C PHE A 131 9.41 -5.66 7.69
N ILE A 132 9.51 -6.96 8.02
CA ILE A 132 8.46 -7.95 7.69
C ILE A 132 7.13 -7.55 8.33
N HIS A 133 7.11 -7.25 9.62
CA HIS A 133 5.90 -6.83 10.31
C HIS A 133 5.32 -5.53 9.75
N ASP A 134 6.15 -4.52 9.50
CA ASP A 134 5.69 -3.24 8.95
C ASP A 134 5.09 -3.34 7.55
N HIS A 135 5.52 -4.30 6.74
CA HIS A 135 5.10 -4.35 5.33
C HIS A 135 4.14 -5.49 4.98
N TYR A 136 4.03 -6.51 5.85
CA TYR A 136 3.24 -7.70 5.54
C TYR A 136 2.16 -7.98 6.58
N ASN A 137 2.44 -7.81 7.88
CA ASN A 137 1.55 -8.23 8.95
C ASN A 137 0.38 -7.26 9.12
N ASN A 138 -0.82 -7.69 8.72
CA ASN A 138 -2.07 -6.96 8.89
C ASN A 138 -1.91 -5.48 8.54
N PHE A 139 -1.35 -5.25 7.34
CA PHE A 139 -0.87 -3.93 6.93
C PHE A 139 -1.99 -2.88 6.91
N TYR A 140 -3.17 -3.24 6.43
CA TYR A 140 -4.30 -2.30 6.36
C TYR A 140 -4.75 -1.89 7.75
N CYS A 141 -4.97 -2.86 8.64
CA CYS A 141 -5.31 -2.58 10.03
C CYS A 141 -4.27 -1.70 10.70
N THR A 142 -2.98 -2.03 10.54
CA THR A 142 -1.88 -1.24 11.10
C THR A 142 -1.85 0.18 10.54
N TYR A 143 -1.94 0.32 9.22
CA TYR A 143 -1.87 1.61 8.54
C TYR A 143 -3.02 2.55 8.90
N PHE A 144 -4.25 2.05 8.93
CA PHE A 144 -5.41 2.86 9.30
C PHE A 144 -5.49 3.13 10.81
N ALA A 145 -5.06 2.18 11.65
CA ALA A 145 -5.05 2.39 13.10
C ALA A 145 -3.97 3.38 13.55
N THR A 146 -2.83 3.43 12.87
CA THR A 146 -1.67 4.24 13.30
C THR A 146 -1.41 5.46 12.44
N ARG A 147 -1.97 5.53 11.24
CA ARG A 147 -1.70 6.51 10.19
C ARG A 147 -0.25 6.49 9.67
N LEU A 148 0.48 5.40 9.93
CA LEU A 148 1.91 5.25 9.59
C LEU A 148 2.13 4.06 8.67
N ILE A 149 2.97 4.23 7.65
CA ILE A 149 3.43 3.12 6.78
C ILE A 149 4.22 2.08 7.59
N ARG A 150 4.95 2.53 8.61
CA ARG A 150 5.72 1.68 9.53
C ARG A 150 5.16 1.79 10.93
N GLY A 151 3.96 1.28 11.12
CA GLY A 151 3.18 1.43 12.34
C GLY A 151 3.20 0.22 13.27
N SER A 152 3.87 -0.90 12.93
CA SER A 152 3.75 -2.16 13.66
C SER A 152 4.08 -2.05 15.15
N SER A 153 5.08 -1.22 15.52
CA SER A 153 5.42 -0.99 16.93
C SER A 153 4.39 -0.20 17.72
N LYS A 154 3.47 0.51 17.06
CA LYS A 154 2.43 1.30 17.72
C LYS A 154 1.19 0.48 18.08
N ILE A 155 1.09 -0.73 17.55
CA ILE A 155 -0.01 -1.65 17.82
C ILE A 155 0.40 -2.83 18.71
N GLU A 156 1.67 -2.89 19.13
CA GLU A 156 2.15 -3.92 20.05
C GLU A 156 1.32 -3.92 21.34
N GLY A 157 0.79 -5.10 21.71
CA GLY A 157 -0.04 -5.26 22.91
C GLY A 157 -1.52 -4.85 22.76
N LEU A 158 -1.96 -4.38 21.58
CA LEU A 158 -3.39 -4.19 21.34
C LEU A 158 -4.10 -5.54 21.17
N SER A 159 -5.32 -5.62 21.68
CA SER A 159 -6.23 -6.71 21.33
C SER A 159 -6.65 -6.62 19.86
N GLN A 160 -7.11 -7.74 19.28
CA GLN A 160 -7.67 -7.76 17.94
C GLN A 160 -8.83 -6.74 17.79
N ASP A 161 -9.72 -6.70 18.75
CA ASP A 161 -10.88 -5.80 18.73
C ASP A 161 -10.45 -4.33 18.78
N ASP A 162 -9.46 -3.97 19.60
CA ASP A 162 -8.94 -2.61 19.67
C ASP A 162 -8.25 -2.21 18.36
N LEU A 163 -7.47 -3.11 17.76
CA LEU A 163 -6.83 -2.87 16.48
C LEU A 163 -7.87 -2.63 15.38
N LEU A 164 -8.88 -3.49 15.29
CA LEU A 164 -9.96 -3.38 14.31
C LEU A 164 -10.78 -2.11 14.51
N ALA A 165 -11.11 -1.76 15.77
CA ALA A 165 -11.85 -0.54 16.08
C ALA A 165 -11.08 0.72 15.65
N ARG A 166 -9.76 0.78 15.94
CA ARG A 166 -8.90 1.89 15.50
C ARG A 166 -8.77 1.96 13.98
N ALA A 167 -8.61 0.81 13.32
CA ALA A 167 -8.53 0.76 11.86
C ALA A 167 -9.83 1.24 11.19
N GLN A 168 -10.98 0.84 11.72
CA GLN A 168 -12.29 1.33 11.25
C GLN A 168 -12.44 2.84 11.45
N ALA A 169 -12.02 3.37 12.61
CA ALA A 169 -12.04 4.81 12.87
C ALA A 169 -11.12 5.59 11.90
N GLY A 170 -9.98 5.01 11.53
CA GLY A 170 -9.11 5.58 10.49
C GLY A 170 -9.74 5.56 9.11
N LEU A 171 -10.35 4.44 8.71
CA LEU A 171 -11.07 4.32 7.43
C LEU A 171 -12.27 5.26 7.34
N ALA A 172 -12.96 5.53 8.46
CA ALA A 172 -14.09 6.47 8.49
C ALA A 172 -13.70 7.93 8.14
N GLN A 173 -12.41 8.23 8.07
CA GLN A 173 -11.91 9.54 7.63
C GLN A 173 -11.69 9.62 6.11
N MET A 174 -11.90 8.51 5.39
CA MET A 174 -11.81 8.46 3.95
C MET A 174 -13.17 8.81 3.33
N ASP A 175 -13.15 9.65 2.29
CA ASP A 175 -14.32 9.90 1.43
C ASP A 175 -14.59 8.72 0.48
N GLY A 176 -13.56 7.92 0.18
CA GLY A 176 -13.70 6.73 -0.66
C GLY A 176 -12.70 5.62 -0.31
N VAL A 177 -13.18 4.37 -0.31
CA VAL A 177 -12.33 3.17 -0.18
C VAL A 177 -12.70 2.23 -1.33
N TYR A 178 -11.78 2.05 -2.25
CA TYR A 178 -12.03 1.31 -3.50
C TYR A 178 -11.25 0.01 -3.54
N SER A 179 -11.68 -0.92 -4.40
CA SER A 179 -10.99 -2.18 -4.64
C SER A 179 -10.22 -2.15 -5.96
N THR A 180 -9.05 -2.82 -6.02
CA THR A 180 -8.36 -3.05 -7.30
C THR A 180 -9.15 -3.90 -8.28
N THR A 181 -10.17 -4.61 -7.83
CA THR A 181 -11.07 -5.42 -8.66
C THR A 181 -12.22 -4.61 -9.24
N ASP A 182 -12.55 -3.48 -8.60
CA ASP A 182 -13.58 -2.55 -9.07
C ASP A 182 -13.13 -1.10 -8.83
N LEU A 183 -12.59 -0.49 -9.87
CA LEU A 183 -12.19 0.92 -9.90
C LEU A 183 -13.24 1.81 -10.60
N GLY A 184 -14.39 1.26 -11.00
CA GLY A 184 -15.43 2.01 -11.71
C GLY A 184 -16.03 3.11 -10.84
N GLN A 185 -16.27 2.81 -9.56
CA GLN A 185 -16.78 3.82 -8.65
C GLN A 185 -15.78 4.97 -8.44
N LEU A 186 -14.46 4.69 -8.40
CA LEU A 186 -13.44 5.74 -8.35
C LEU A 186 -13.50 6.65 -9.58
N GLU A 187 -13.66 6.07 -10.78
CA GLU A 187 -13.79 6.87 -12.02
C GLU A 187 -15.01 7.79 -11.96
N THR A 188 -16.15 7.27 -11.50
CA THR A 188 -17.40 8.02 -11.32
C THR A 188 -17.22 9.16 -10.30
N ASP A 189 -16.68 8.87 -9.12
CA ASP A 189 -16.49 9.85 -8.05
C ASP A 189 -15.54 10.98 -8.47
N ILE A 190 -14.51 10.67 -9.25
CA ILE A 190 -13.60 11.68 -9.82
C ILE A 190 -14.32 12.54 -10.88
N GLU A 191 -15.12 11.94 -11.76
CA GLU A 191 -15.89 12.70 -12.75
C GLU A 191 -16.90 13.62 -12.06
N ASP A 192 -17.65 13.14 -11.10
CA ASP A 192 -18.68 13.91 -10.38
C ASP A 192 -18.09 15.07 -9.57
N ARG A 193 -16.95 14.84 -8.87
CA ARG A 193 -16.34 15.85 -8.00
C ARG A 193 -15.47 16.88 -8.75
N PHE A 194 -14.80 16.46 -9.82
CA PHE A 194 -13.80 17.28 -10.51
C PHE A 194 -14.17 17.61 -11.95
N GLY A 195 -15.24 17.06 -12.50
CA GLY A 195 -15.63 17.22 -13.90
C GLY A 195 -14.60 16.67 -14.89
N LYS A 196 -13.81 15.67 -14.47
CA LYS A 196 -12.72 15.09 -15.25
C LYS A 196 -12.87 13.58 -15.35
N LYS A 197 -12.98 13.08 -16.58
CA LYS A 197 -12.94 11.64 -16.84
C LYS A 197 -11.54 11.10 -16.72
N ILE A 198 -11.40 10.00 -15.98
CA ILE A 198 -10.18 9.21 -15.92
C ILE A 198 -10.48 7.79 -16.40
N ASN A 199 -9.46 7.07 -16.83
CA ASN A 199 -9.59 5.70 -17.34
C ASN A 199 -8.57 4.79 -16.67
N VAL A 200 -8.75 4.57 -15.39
CA VAL A 200 -7.83 3.75 -14.56
C VAL A 200 -8.06 2.26 -14.77
N ILE A 201 -9.31 1.84 -15.06
CA ILE A 201 -9.64 0.43 -15.30
C ILE A 201 -8.85 -0.11 -16.49
N GLN A 202 -8.98 0.54 -17.64
CA GLN A 202 -8.30 0.10 -18.86
C GLN A 202 -6.79 0.19 -18.75
N THR A 203 -6.27 1.28 -18.15
CA THR A 203 -4.84 1.51 -17.98
C THR A 203 -4.24 0.49 -16.99
N TYR A 204 -4.94 0.17 -15.91
CA TYR A 204 -4.50 -0.82 -14.93
C TYR A 204 -4.41 -2.22 -15.53
N HIS A 205 -5.38 -2.61 -16.34
CA HIS A 205 -5.37 -3.91 -17.04
C HIS A 205 -4.22 -4.04 -18.03
N ASN A 206 -3.78 -2.94 -18.62
CA ASN A 206 -2.68 -2.93 -19.60
C ASN A 206 -1.30 -2.79 -18.97
N ALA A 207 -1.18 -2.36 -17.71
CA ALA A 207 0.09 -2.06 -17.05
C ALA A 207 0.80 -3.27 -16.42
N GLY A 208 0.19 -4.44 -16.39
CA GLY A 208 0.70 -5.62 -15.71
C GLY A 208 1.45 -6.60 -16.61
N SER A 209 2.63 -7.06 -16.17
CA SER A 209 3.32 -8.21 -16.77
C SER A 209 2.66 -9.57 -16.42
N THR A 210 1.64 -9.55 -15.58
CA THR A 210 0.90 -10.74 -15.15
C THR A 210 -0.43 -10.78 -15.90
N PRO A 211 -0.77 -11.88 -16.56
CA PRO A 211 -2.05 -12.06 -17.24
C PRO A 211 -3.26 -11.73 -16.35
N ARG A 212 -4.32 -11.23 -16.97
CA ARG A 212 -5.57 -10.91 -16.27
C ARG A 212 -6.12 -12.16 -15.56
N GLY A 213 -6.44 -12.02 -14.27
CA GLY A 213 -6.99 -13.13 -13.47
C GLY A 213 -5.95 -14.07 -12.87
N GLU A 214 -4.68 -13.90 -13.18
CA GLU A 214 -3.64 -14.71 -12.58
C GLU A 214 -3.36 -14.30 -11.13
N GLN A 215 -3.59 -15.23 -10.21
CA GLN A 215 -3.32 -15.03 -8.79
C GLN A 215 -1.84 -15.20 -8.48
N ARG A 216 -1.30 -14.31 -7.64
CA ARG A 216 0.10 -14.35 -7.20
C ARG A 216 0.29 -15.12 -5.90
N TRP A 217 -0.77 -15.21 -5.10
CA TRP A 217 -0.71 -15.93 -3.82
C TRP A 217 -0.30 -17.38 -3.97
N PRO A 218 -0.91 -18.19 -4.86
CA PRO A 218 -0.46 -19.57 -5.09
C PRO A 218 1.00 -19.64 -5.55
N LYS A 219 1.46 -18.67 -6.33
CA LYS A 219 2.88 -18.63 -6.77
C LYS A 219 3.85 -18.35 -5.61
N LEU A 220 3.45 -17.52 -4.65
CA LEU A 220 4.23 -17.30 -3.44
C LEU A 220 4.25 -18.57 -2.59
N LEU A 221 3.08 -19.20 -2.35
CA LEU A 221 2.99 -20.43 -1.58
C LEU A 221 3.79 -21.59 -2.19
N ALA A 222 3.89 -21.66 -3.51
CA ALA A 222 4.72 -22.64 -4.19
C ALA A 222 6.24 -22.46 -3.94
N ARG A 223 6.66 -21.31 -3.41
CA ARG A 223 8.04 -21.01 -3.00
C ARG A 223 8.30 -21.25 -1.51
N VAL A 224 7.26 -21.50 -0.75
CA VAL A 224 7.32 -21.78 0.69
C VAL A 224 7.34 -23.30 0.89
N GLU A 225 8.38 -23.78 1.55
CA GLU A 225 8.58 -25.20 1.80
C GLU A 225 8.01 -25.63 3.16
N LYS A 226 7.99 -24.71 4.15
CA LYS A 226 7.63 -24.98 5.53
C LYS A 226 6.19 -24.59 5.84
N ASP A 227 5.49 -25.46 6.57
CA ASP A 227 4.12 -25.18 6.99
C ASP A 227 4.06 -24.01 7.98
N GLU A 228 5.05 -23.86 8.88
CA GLU A 228 5.10 -22.73 9.80
C GLU A 228 5.16 -21.37 9.07
N THR A 229 5.83 -21.34 7.91
CA THR A 229 5.86 -20.11 7.09
C THR A 229 4.52 -19.86 6.42
N ARG A 230 3.81 -20.89 5.98
CA ARG A 230 2.45 -20.77 5.43
C ARG A 230 1.47 -20.25 6.47
N ASP A 231 1.50 -20.83 7.67
CA ASP A 231 0.66 -20.44 8.80
C ASP A 231 0.94 -18.97 9.18
N GLN A 232 2.21 -18.56 9.22
CA GLN A 232 2.60 -17.18 9.49
C GLN A 232 2.08 -16.22 8.40
N LEU A 233 2.15 -16.59 7.14
CA LEU A 233 1.65 -15.77 6.03
C LEU A 233 0.12 -15.63 6.07
N GLU A 234 -0.61 -16.66 6.46
CA GLU A 234 -2.06 -16.60 6.68
C GLU A 234 -2.39 -15.70 7.89
N SER A 235 -1.64 -15.80 9.00
CA SER A 235 -1.83 -14.91 10.16
C SER A 235 -1.60 -13.44 9.83
N PHE A 236 -0.75 -13.14 8.86
CA PHE A 236 -0.48 -11.76 8.41
C PHE A 236 -1.67 -11.08 7.70
N VAL A 237 -2.71 -11.81 7.39
CA VAL A 237 -3.88 -11.27 6.68
C VAL A 237 -5.18 -11.37 7.47
N GLU A 238 -5.20 -12.03 8.63
CA GLU A 238 -6.43 -12.33 9.39
C GLU A 238 -7.24 -11.08 9.74
N ASN A 239 -6.60 -10.06 10.30
CA ASN A 239 -7.28 -8.83 10.68
C ASN A 239 -7.64 -7.97 9.45
N ASP A 240 -6.80 -7.96 8.42
CA ASP A 240 -7.08 -7.28 7.17
C ASP A 240 -8.29 -7.90 6.46
N ASP A 241 -8.44 -9.23 6.47
CA ASP A 241 -9.61 -9.93 5.95
C ASP A 241 -10.89 -9.55 6.71
N ILE A 242 -10.82 -9.51 8.06
CA ILE A 242 -11.95 -9.08 8.89
C ILE A 242 -12.34 -7.64 8.57
N LEU A 243 -11.35 -6.74 8.48
CA LEU A 243 -11.56 -5.33 8.16
C LEU A 243 -12.23 -5.18 6.79
N MET A 244 -11.70 -5.85 5.76
CA MET A 244 -12.23 -5.76 4.39
C MET A 244 -13.65 -6.32 4.26
N ARG A 245 -13.99 -7.42 4.97
CA ARG A 245 -15.37 -7.92 5.03
C ARG A 245 -16.31 -6.92 5.70
N LYS A 246 -15.89 -6.30 6.81
CA LYS A 246 -16.70 -5.29 7.52
C LYS A 246 -17.03 -4.07 6.65
N ILE A 247 -16.19 -3.71 5.70
CA ILE A 247 -16.41 -2.60 4.77
C ILE A 247 -16.97 -3.05 3.40
N GLY A 248 -17.28 -4.34 3.23
CA GLY A 248 -17.93 -4.87 2.04
C GLY A 248 -17.05 -4.94 0.79
N LEU A 249 -15.73 -5.06 0.94
CA LEU A 249 -14.79 -5.16 -0.19
C LEU A 249 -14.42 -6.59 -0.57
N ILE A 250 -14.68 -7.57 0.29
CA ILE A 250 -14.54 -9.03 0.05
C ILE A 250 -15.67 -9.78 0.75
#